data_aaa57f5f1c76584a3e85f89cec1350cc
#
_entry.id   aaa57f5f1c76584a3e85f89cec1350cc
#
_cell.length_a   1.000
_cell.length_b   1.000
_cell.length_c   1.000
_cell.angle_alpha   90.00
_cell.angle_beta   90.00
_cell.angle_gamma   90.00
#
_symmetry.space_group_name_H-M   'P 1'
#
loop_
_entity.id
_entity.type
_entity.pdbx_description
1 polymer ?
#
loop_
_entity_poly.entity_id
_entity_poly.type
_entity_poly.pdbx_seq_one_letter_code
_entity_poly.pdbx_strand_id
1 'polypeptide(L)'
;MPAIKNALLRYRIIDRSIRNEYNPYPTKEELRQACEEEIFGTSEGIHICHSTIEKDIFAMRLEHDAPIAYSKREKGYYYTESDFTMDDVPLTEKDVSAIKAASTILNQFKNTTLFNQYQFAIDKILDRAVSSQEKFKSTENCIQFESLPTVTGNEYLESILKAIKNKLVIQFNYYNYVKDEKTVRRVHPYLLKEYRNRWYLIAKSELKNKVITFGLDRISSLQLLQDKFNIDRSFNSENFFEHSIGITVFDEQPQEIVIQTNSILSKYLTSQPLHHSQTLQEIKGNGDHVFSFFLLMTYELKMIILGFGSDCVVLSPEILKNQISAEIKKMASKY
;
A
#
# COMPACT_ATOMS: atom_id res chain seq x y z
N MET A 1 39.98 4.73 -21.72
CA MET A 1 38.59 5.11 -21.96
C MET A 1 37.96 5.79 -20.73
N PRO A 2 38.18 7.08 -20.47
CA PRO A 2 37.51 7.77 -19.35
C PRO A 2 36.25 8.54 -19.75
N ALA A 3 35.93 8.64 -21.04
CA ALA A 3 34.85 9.53 -21.53
C ALA A 3 33.42 9.04 -21.25
N ILE A 4 33.21 7.78 -20.94
CA ILE A 4 31.88 7.18 -20.75
C ILE A 4 31.31 7.40 -19.32
N LYS A 5 32.20 7.72 -18.37
CA LYS A 5 31.83 7.68 -16.93
C LYS A 5 30.79 8.71 -16.48
N ASN A 6 30.45 9.73 -17.24
CA ASN A 6 29.45 10.75 -16.87
C ASN A 6 28.56 11.17 -18.06
N ALA A 7 28.47 10.37 -19.11
CA ALA A 7 27.71 10.73 -20.32
C ALA A 7 26.22 11.01 -20.00
N LEU A 8 25.55 10.09 -19.31
CA LEU A 8 24.15 10.25 -18.92
C LEU A 8 23.91 11.47 -18.02
N LEU A 9 24.87 11.81 -17.15
CA LEU A 9 24.75 13.00 -16.31
C LEU A 9 24.86 14.26 -17.19
N ARG A 10 25.79 14.30 -18.17
CA ARG A 10 25.89 15.42 -19.13
C ARG A 10 24.62 15.52 -19.99
N TYR A 11 24.04 14.39 -20.43
CA TYR A 11 22.79 14.42 -21.21
C TYR A 11 21.66 15.06 -20.42
N ARG A 12 21.50 14.75 -19.12
CA ARG A 12 20.53 15.40 -18.25
C ARG A 12 20.77 16.89 -18.04
N ILE A 13 22.02 17.28 -17.93
CA ILE A 13 22.38 18.70 -17.80
C ILE A 13 22.06 19.44 -19.10
N ILE A 14 22.44 18.87 -20.26
CA ILE A 14 22.14 19.41 -21.59
C ILE A 14 20.61 19.52 -21.78
N ASP A 15 19.87 18.49 -21.46
CA ASP A 15 18.40 18.47 -21.49
C ASP A 15 17.80 19.62 -20.69
N ARG A 16 18.18 19.75 -19.41
CA ARG A 16 17.70 20.82 -18.53
C ARG A 16 18.08 22.20 -19.04
N SER A 17 19.28 22.33 -19.63
CA SER A 17 19.73 23.60 -20.19
C SER A 17 18.94 24.00 -21.43
N ILE A 18 18.60 23.05 -22.31
CA ILE A 18 17.78 23.30 -23.53
C ILE A 18 16.32 23.62 -23.16
N ARG A 19 15.81 23.03 -22.06
CA ARG A 19 14.44 23.25 -21.57
C ARG A 19 14.30 24.49 -20.69
N ASN A 20 15.34 25.24 -20.47
CA ASN A 20 15.31 26.43 -19.62
C ASN A 20 14.53 27.55 -20.32
N GLU A 21 13.39 27.94 -19.81
CA GLU A 21 12.51 28.99 -20.32
C GLU A 21 13.19 30.36 -20.35
N TYR A 22 14.17 30.60 -19.46
CA TYR A 22 14.95 31.87 -19.41
C TYR A 22 16.06 31.93 -20.45
N ASN A 23 16.54 30.80 -20.98
CA ASN A 23 17.53 30.69 -22.05
C ASN A 23 17.14 29.56 -23.01
N PRO A 24 16.13 29.78 -23.88
CA PRO A 24 15.52 28.72 -24.71
C PRO A 24 16.42 28.27 -25.89
N TYR A 25 17.55 28.93 -26.11
CA TYR A 25 18.50 28.62 -27.18
C TYR A 25 19.95 28.64 -26.68
N PRO A 26 20.31 27.74 -25.72
CA PRO A 26 21.66 27.72 -25.20
C PRO A 26 22.67 27.41 -26.31
N THR A 27 23.76 28.15 -26.30
CA THR A 27 24.90 27.95 -27.23
C THR A 27 25.69 26.70 -26.80
N LYS A 28 26.53 26.20 -27.70
CA LYS A 28 27.44 25.09 -27.40
C LYS A 28 28.35 25.37 -26.20
N GLU A 29 28.80 26.62 -26.08
CA GLU A 29 29.64 27.06 -24.97
C GLU A 29 28.89 27.08 -23.66
N GLU A 30 27.66 27.57 -23.62
CA GLU A 30 26.81 27.54 -22.40
C GLU A 30 26.50 26.14 -21.97
N LEU A 31 26.21 25.23 -22.91
CA LEU A 31 26.02 23.80 -22.60
C LEU A 31 27.28 23.17 -22.02
N ARG A 32 28.47 23.53 -22.57
CA ARG A 32 29.76 23.06 -22.07
C ARG A 32 29.99 23.55 -20.63
N GLN A 33 29.81 24.85 -20.41
CA GLN A 33 29.97 25.48 -19.09
C GLN A 33 29.03 24.87 -18.05
N ALA A 34 27.75 24.71 -18.38
CA ALA A 34 26.78 24.10 -17.49
C ALA A 34 27.19 22.66 -17.09
N CYS A 35 27.64 21.86 -18.05
CA CYS A 35 28.11 20.51 -17.77
C CYS A 35 29.38 20.49 -16.91
N GLU A 36 30.33 21.40 -17.20
CA GLU A 36 31.61 21.46 -16.48
C GLU A 36 31.41 21.96 -15.05
N GLU A 37 30.60 23.01 -14.86
CA GLU A 37 30.27 23.59 -13.56
C GLU A 37 29.58 22.59 -12.64
N GLU A 38 28.57 21.90 -13.13
CA GLU A 38 27.82 20.97 -12.30
C GLU A 38 28.59 19.69 -11.94
N ILE A 39 29.47 19.22 -12.85
CA ILE A 39 30.20 17.97 -12.63
C ILE A 39 31.55 18.20 -11.91
N PHE A 40 32.21 19.31 -12.16
CA PHE A 40 33.58 19.57 -11.71
C PHE A 40 33.73 20.85 -10.86
N GLY A 41 32.67 21.64 -10.73
CA GLY A 41 32.69 22.89 -9.95
C GLY A 41 33.48 24.02 -10.60
N THR A 42 33.80 23.94 -11.90
CA THR A 42 34.53 24.96 -12.69
C THR A 42 33.93 25.06 -14.09
N SER A 43 34.08 26.21 -14.73
CA SER A 43 33.63 26.47 -16.11
C SER A 43 34.75 26.86 -17.10
N GLU A 44 36.00 26.64 -16.71
CA GLU A 44 37.19 27.14 -17.45
C GLU A 44 37.53 26.36 -18.73
N GLY A 45 36.83 25.26 -19.03
CA GLY A 45 37.07 24.44 -20.23
C GLY A 45 38.20 23.43 -20.10
N ILE A 46 38.61 23.13 -18.87
CA ILE A 46 39.71 22.21 -18.58
C ILE A 46 39.27 20.75 -18.70
N HIS A 47 38.05 20.45 -18.30
CA HIS A 47 37.54 19.07 -18.14
C HIS A 47 36.62 18.63 -19.29
N ILE A 48 35.86 19.57 -19.88
CA ILE A 48 34.90 19.31 -20.96
C ILE A 48 35.20 20.23 -22.15
N CYS A 49 35.46 19.64 -23.31
CA CYS A 49 35.68 20.41 -24.55
C CYS A 49 34.42 20.44 -25.44
N HIS A 50 34.37 21.36 -26.37
CA HIS A 50 33.28 21.54 -27.34
C HIS A 50 32.95 20.25 -28.11
N SER A 51 33.98 19.48 -28.50
CA SER A 51 33.78 18.22 -29.21
C SER A 51 33.10 17.15 -28.36
N THR A 52 33.21 17.23 -27.03
CA THR A 52 32.46 16.33 -26.11
C THR A 52 30.98 16.64 -26.16
N ILE A 53 30.59 17.92 -26.10
CA ILE A 53 29.18 18.33 -26.20
C ILE A 53 28.59 17.98 -27.58
N GLU A 54 29.33 18.11 -28.65
CA GLU A 54 28.89 17.71 -29.99
C GLU A 54 28.61 16.22 -30.06
N LYS A 55 29.50 15.39 -29.49
CA LYS A 55 29.30 13.93 -29.40
C LYS A 55 28.13 13.57 -28.52
N ASP A 56 27.96 14.26 -27.41
CA ASP A 56 26.86 14.05 -26.49
C ASP A 56 25.51 14.40 -27.17
N ILE A 57 25.40 15.54 -27.85
CA ILE A 57 24.20 15.90 -28.62
C ILE A 57 23.92 14.89 -29.74
N PHE A 58 24.98 14.44 -30.42
CA PHE A 58 24.81 13.40 -31.44
C PHE A 58 24.31 12.08 -30.86
N ALA A 59 24.88 11.65 -29.73
CA ALA A 59 24.44 10.44 -29.02
C ALA A 59 23.00 10.59 -28.51
N MET A 60 22.64 11.75 -27.94
CA MET A 60 21.26 12.02 -27.52
C MET A 60 20.25 11.87 -28.66
N ARG A 61 20.62 12.37 -29.87
CA ARG A 61 19.76 12.20 -31.04
C ARG A 61 19.67 10.76 -31.52
N LEU A 62 20.77 10.00 -31.49
CA LEU A 62 20.84 8.65 -32.04
C LEU A 62 20.35 7.57 -31.09
N GLU A 63 20.67 7.69 -29.81
CA GLU A 63 20.43 6.65 -28.80
C GLU A 63 19.15 6.91 -27.98
N HIS A 64 18.70 8.17 -27.93
CA HIS A 64 17.56 8.60 -27.11
C HIS A 64 16.48 9.33 -27.93
N ASP A 65 16.59 9.33 -29.27
CA ASP A 65 15.66 9.99 -30.18
C ASP A 65 15.37 11.46 -29.82
N ALA A 66 16.35 12.13 -29.19
CA ALA A 66 16.19 13.51 -28.73
C ALA A 66 16.00 14.46 -29.92
N PRO A 67 14.85 15.18 -30.00
CA PRO A 67 14.51 16.04 -31.14
C PRO A 67 15.24 17.39 -31.06
N ILE A 68 16.59 17.36 -30.88
CA ILE A 68 17.42 18.54 -30.75
C ILE A 68 17.70 19.13 -32.14
N ALA A 69 17.40 20.40 -32.32
CA ALA A 69 17.75 21.16 -33.53
C ALA A 69 18.68 22.34 -33.18
N TYR A 70 19.30 22.94 -34.20
CA TYR A 70 20.11 24.11 -34.05
C TYR A 70 19.50 25.30 -34.82
N SER A 71 19.20 26.37 -34.11
CA SER A 71 18.72 27.63 -34.71
C SER A 71 19.90 28.46 -35.17
N LYS A 72 19.99 28.68 -36.51
CA LYS A 72 21.01 29.59 -37.08
C LYS A 72 20.76 31.06 -36.72
N ARG A 73 19.50 31.44 -36.49
CA ARG A 73 19.09 32.78 -36.12
C ARG A 73 19.48 33.11 -34.69
N GLU A 74 19.11 32.21 -33.74
CA GLU A 74 19.38 32.42 -32.32
C GLU A 74 20.74 31.86 -31.90
N LYS A 75 21.46 31.15 -32.80
CA LYS A 75 22.79 30.55 -32.60
C LYS A 75 22.87 29.56 -31.47
N GLY A 76 21.75 28.87 -31.17
CA GLY A 76 21.65 27.94 -30.06
C GLY A 76 20.85 26.66 -30.38
N TYR A 77 20.88 25.70 -29.46
CA TYR A 77 20.18 24.44 -29.56
C TYR A 77 18.79 24.56 -28.92
N TYR A 78 17.82 23.83 -29.47
CA TYR A 78 16.45 23.74 -28.92
C TYR A 78 15.83 22.42 -29.27
N TYR A 79 14.77 22.03 -28.54
CA TYR A 79 13.93 20.90 -28.92
C TYR A 79 12.88 21.31 -29.93
N THR A 80 12.67 20.49 -30.97
CA THR A 80 11.56 20.68 -31.93
C THR A 80 10.23 20.24 -31.33
N GLU A 81 10.26 19.42 -30.28
CA GLU A 81 9.13 18.95 -29.50
C GLU A 81 9.29 19.49 -28.07
N SER A 82 8.37 20.32 -27.63
CA SER A 82 8.43 21.00 -26.32
C SER A 82 8.34 20.05 -25.12
N ASP A 83 7.77 18.86 -25.32
CA ASP A 83 7.45 17.90 -24.26
C ASP A 83 8.57 16.87 -24.04
N PHE A 84 9.59 16.86 -24.89
CA PHE A 84 10.71 15.93 -24.77
C PHE A 84 11.55 16.21 -23.52
N THR A 85 11.97 15.14 -22.83
CA THR A 85 12.89 15.18 -21.69
C THR A 85 13.75 13.93 -21.62
N MET A 86 15.02 14.09 -21.26
CA MET A 86 15.94 12.97 -20.96
C MET A 86 15.68 12.30 -19.60
N ASP A 87 14.83 12.88 -18.77
CA ASP A 87 14.44 12.31 -17.47
C ASP A 87 13.32 11.26 -17.61
N ASP A 88 12.81 11.04 -18.82
CA ASP A 88 11.89 9.95 -19.07
C ASP A 88 12.66 8.62 -18.92
N VAL A 89 12.29 7.85 -17.91
CA VAL A 89 12.70 6.46 -17.78
C VAL A 89 12.04 5.72 -18.95
N PRO A 90 12.81 5.17 -19.91
CA PRO A 90 12.20 4.43 -21.02
C PRO A 90 11.51 3.20 -20.47
N LEU A 91 10.19 3.28 -20.32
CA LEU A 91 9.37 2.15 -19.90
C LEU A 91 9.21 1.21 -21.11
N THR A 92 9.61 -0.03 -20.94
CA THR A 92 9.35 -1.05 -21.94
C THR A 92 7.85 -1.42 -21.95
N GLU A 93 7.36 -2.02 -23.02
CA GLU A 93 5.97 -2.52 -23.08
C GLU A 93 5.64 -3.47 -21.92
N LYS A 94 6.63 -4.24 -21.44
CA LYS A 94 6.50 -5.09 -20.26
C LYS A 94 6.31 -4.27 -18.99
N ASP A 95 7.04 -3.17 -18.83
CA ASP A 95 6.93 -2.29 -17.68
C ASP A 95 5.56 -1.60 -17.65
N VAL A 96 5.12 -1.08 -18.81
CA VAL A 96 3.78 -0.48 -18.96
C VAL A 96 2.68 -1.50 -18.64
N SER A 97 2.80 -2.73 -19.14
CA SER A 97 1.85 -3.80 -18.84
C SER A 97 1.83 -4.17 -17.37
N ALA A 98 3.00 -4.25 -16.73
CA ALA A 98 3.13 -4.53 -15.30
C ALA A 98 2.53 -3.39 -14.44
N ILE A 99 2.77 -2.13 -14.80
CA ILE A 99 2.20 -0.96 -14.12
C ILE A 99 0.66 -0.96 -14.25
N LYS A 100 0.12 -1.25 -15.44
CA LYS A 100 -1.32 -1.39 -15.66
C LYS A 100 -1.93 -2.51 -14.81
N ALA A 101 -1.31 -3.67 -14.78
CA ALA A 101 -1.76 -4.80 -13.94
C ALA A 101 -1.73 -4.43 -12.46
N ALA A 102 -0.67 -3.79 -11.98
CA ALA A 102 -0.57 -3.28 -10.61
C ALA A 102 -1.65 -2.23 -10.31
N SER A 103 -1.90 -1.29 -11.24
CA SER A 103 -2.97 -0.29 -11.12
C SER A 103 -4.34 -0.95 -10.97
N THR A 104 -4.63 -2.00 -11.76
CA THR A 104 -5.88 -2.76 -11.67
C THR A 104 -6.05 -3.41 -10.29
N ILE A 105 -4.99 -4.00 -9.74
CA ILE A 105 -5.01 -4.58 -8.38
C ILE A 105 -5.22 -3.47 -7.34
N LEU A 106 -4.55 -2.36 -7.49
CA LEU A 106 -4.65 -1.24 -6.58
C LEU A 106 -6.05 -0.57 -6.63
N ASN A 107 -6.76 -0.64 -7.73
CA ASN A 107 -8.13 -0.12 -7.89
C ASN A 107 -9.15 -0.73 -6.90
N GLN A 108 -8.87 -1.89 -6.30
CA GLN A 108 -9.68 -2.42 -5.18
C GLN A 108 -9.76 -1.46 -3.99
N PHE A 109 -8.75 -0.57 -3.83
CA PHE A 109 -8.68 0.43 -2.76
C PHE A 109 -9.13 1.83 -3.19
N LYS A 110 -9.72 1.98 -4.40
CA LYS A 110 -10.10 3.29 -4.99
C LYS A 110 -11.03 4.16 -4.13
N ASN A 111 -11.72 3.57 -3.16
CA ASN A 111 -12.60 4.29 -2.25
C ASN A 111 -11.84 4.96 -1.08
N THR A 112 -10.51 5.02 -1.12
CA THR A 112 -9.70 5.71 -0.12
C THR A 112 -9.04 6.94 -0.74
N THR A 113 -9.08 8.09 -0.04
CA THR A 113 -8.41 9.33 -0.49
C THR A 113 -6.92 9.15 -0.68
N LEU A 114 -6.29 8.32 0.15
CA LEU A 114 -4.88 7.93 0.04
C LEU A 114 -4.59 7.29 -1.33
N PHE A 115 -5.52 6.51 -1.84
CA PHE A 115 -5.36 5.77 -3.08
C PHE A 115 -5.48 6.66 -4.32
N ASN A 116 -6.36 7.67 -4.28
CA ASN A 116 -6.55 8.61 -5.38
C ASN A 116 -5.26 9.35 -5.75
N GLN A 117 -4.39 9.63 -4.77
CA GLN A 117 -3.08 10.24 -5.02
C GLN A 117 -2.14 9.29 -5.79
N TYR A 118 -2.13 8.00 -5.43
CA TYR A 118 -1.34 6.99 -6.14
C TYR A 118 -1.88 6.74 -7.55
N GLN A 119 -3.21 6.69 -7.70
CA GLN A 119 -3.86 6.52 -9.00
C GLN A 119 -3.46 7.65 -9.94
N PHE A 120 -3.54 8.90 -9.50
CA PHE A 120 -3.15 10.06 -10.30
C PHE A 120 -1.67 9.99 -10.73
N ALA A 121 -0.77 9.55 -9.84
CA ALA A 121 0.64 9.39 -10.18
C ALA A 121 0.86 8.26 -11.20
N ILE A 122 0.15 7.13 -11.05
CA ILE A 122 0.20 6.01 -11.98
C ILE A 122 -0.34 6.44 -13.36
N ASP A 123 -1.49 7.09 -13.40
CA ASP A 123 -2.11 7.57 -14.65
C ASP A 123 -1.15 8.52 -15.37
N LYS A 124 -0.50 9.44 -14.65
CA LYS A 124 0.50 10.34 -15.21
C LYS A 124 1.73 9.62 -15.79
N ILE A 125 2.16 8.51 -15.17
CA ILE A 125 3.26 7.68 -15.70
C ILE A 125 2.78 6.96 -16.97
N LEU A 126 1.58 6.37 -16.93
CA LEU A 126 1.01 5.66 -18.07
C LEU A 126 0.75 6.58 -19.26
N ASP A 127 0.23 7.79 -19.04
CA ASP A 127 -0.03 8.78 -20.08
C ASP A 127 1.27 9.19 -20.80
N ARG A 128 2.38 9.31 -20.06
CA ARG A 128 3.69 9.61 -20.65
C ARG A 128 4.31 8.42 -21.38
N ALA A 129 4.10 7.20 -20.87
CA ALA A 129 4.65 5.99 -21.48
C ALA A 129 3.90 5.56 -22.75
N VAL A 130 2.65 5.99 -22.93
CA VAL A 130 1.76 5.61 -24.05
C VAL A 130 1.63 6.78 -25.06
N SER A 131 2.72 7.46 -25.35
CA SER A 131 2.77 8.51 -26.39
C SER A 131 2.84 7.95 -27.79
N SER A 132 2.05 6.96 -28.18
CA SER A 132 1.66 6.68 -29.60
C SER A 132 0.73 5.48 -29.74
N GLN A 133 -0.47 5.77 -30.24
CA GLN A 133 -1.28 5.00 -31.22
C GLN A 133 -1.83 3.62 -30.89
N GLU A 134 -1.84 3.10 -29.69
CA GLU A 134 -2.70 1.94 -29.44
C GLU A 134 -3.64 2.20 -28.25
N LYS A 135 -4.91 2.44 -28.58
CA LYS A 135 -6.03 2.22 -27.64
C LYS A 135 -6.03 0.73 -27.30
N PHE A 136 -5.20 0.32 -26.36
CA PHE A 136 -5.26 -1.03 -25.82
C PHE A 136 -6.65 -1.23 -25.22
N LYS A 137 -7.37 -2.23 -25.71
CA LYS A 137 -8.59 -2.73 -25.10
C LYS A 137 -8.24 -3.07 -23.64
N SER A 138 -8.86 -2.36 -22.72
CA SER A 138 -8.65 -2.55 -21.29
C SER A 138 -8.98 -3.99 -20.89
N THR A 139 -8.06 -4.65 -20.21
CA THR A 139 -8.30 -5.92 -19.50
C THR A 139 -9.15 -5.70 -18.23
N GLU A 140 -9.73 -4.53 -18.06
CA GLU A 140 -10.47 -4.09 -16.88
C GLU A 140 -11.66 -4.99 -16.50
N ASN A 141 -12.17 -5.78 -17.43
CA ASN A 141 -13.32 -6.65 -17.20
C ASN A 141 -12.95 -8.13 -16.91
N CYS A 142 -11.66 -8.46 -16.85
CA CYS A 142 -11.22 -9.85 -16.64
C CYS A 142 -10.94 -10.18 -15.16
N ILE A 143 -10.83 -9.17 -14.30
CA ILE A 143 -10.56 -9.34 -12.86
C ILE A 143 -11.61 -8.57 -12.08
N GLN A 144 -12.29 -9.28 -11.19
CA GLN A 144 -13.28 -8.69 -10.29
C GLN A 144 -12.84 -8.93 -8.84
N PHE A 145 -12.80 -7.86 -8.06
CA PHE A 145 -12.58 -7.92 -6.61
C PHE A 145 -13.90 -7.77 -5.88
N GLU A 146 -14.00 -8.39 -4.70
CA GLU A 146 -15.14 -8.14 -3.82
C GLU A 146 -15.16 -6.66 -3.43
N SER A 147 -16.31 -6.01 -3.61
CA SER A 147 -16.50 -4.61 -3.26
C SER A 147 -17.73 -4.45 -2.38
N LEU A 148 -17.61 -3.64 -1.31
CA LEU A 148 -18.75 -3.28 -0.50
C LEU A 148 -19.50 -2.09 -1.14
N PRO A 149 -20.85 -2.05 -1.02
CA PRO A 149 -21.66 -0.96 -1.56
C PRO A 149 -21.32 0.40 -0.93
N THR A 150 -20.96 0.40 0.35
CA THR A 150 -20.59 1.60 1.11
C THR A 150 -19.46 1.28 2.06
N VAL A 151 -18.43 2.13 2.05
CA VAL A 151 -17.30 2.07 2.98
C VAL A 151 -17.21 3.43 3.66
N THR A 152 -17.56 3.49 4.93
CA THR A 152 -17.46 4.68 5.77
C THR A 152 -16.17 4.65 6.60
N GLY A 153 -15.61 5.83 6.90
CA GLY A 153 -14.40 5.97 7.71
C GLY A 153 -13.11 6.03 6.92
N ASN A 154 -13.14 5.74 5.61
CA ASN A 154 -11.95 5.81 4.74
C ASN A 154 -11.41 7.24 4.60
N GLU A 155 -12.25 8.25 4.77
CA GLU A 155 -11.89 9.67 4.78
C GLU A 155 -10.89 10.02 5.88
N TYR A 156 -10.80 9.23 6.95
CA TYR A 156 -9.88 9.46 8.07
C TYR A 156 -8.50 8.81 7.88
N LEU A 157 -8.32 7.91 6.90
CA LEU A 157 -7.08 7.13 6.72
C LEU A 157 -5.85 8.01 6.59
N GLU A 158 -5.90 9.02 5.74
CA GLU A 158 -4.76 9.92 5.50
C GLU A 158 -4.38 10.69 6.76
N SER A 159 -5.38 11.26 7.46
CA SER A 159 -5.17 12.00 8.70
C SER A 159 -4.58 11.12 9.80
N ILE A 160 -5.10 9.89 9.95
CA ILE A 160 -4.59 8.92 10.93
C ILE A 160 -3.17 8.49 10.57
N LEU A 161 -2.89 8.22 9.30
CA LEU A 161 -1.54 7.85 8.84
C LEU A 161 -0.52 8.96 9.11
N LYS A 162 -0.93 10.22 8.87
CA LYS A 162 -0.12 11.40 9.22
C LYS A 162 0.14 11.48 10.73
N ALA A 163 -0.88 11.19 11.55
CA ALA A 163 -0.74 11.17 13.01
C ALA A 163 0.22 10.07 13.49
N ILE A 164 0.13 8.86 12.91
CA ILE A 164 1.05 7.74 13.21
C ILE A 164 2.49 8.12 12.86
N LYS A 165 2.74 8.60 11.63
CA LYS A 165 4.07 8.99 11.16
C LYS A 165 4.72 10.07 12.02
N ASN A 166 3.94 11.07 12.43
CA ASN A 166 4.42 12.21 13.22
C ASN A 166 4.29 12.01 14.74
N LYS A 167 3.78 10.86 15.20
CA LYS A 167 3.52 10.52 16.60
C LYS A 167 2.63 11.56 17.30
N LEU A 168 1.56 12.00 16.61
CA LEU A 168 0.61 12.97 17.12
C LEU A 168 -0.59 12.28 17.77
N VAL A 169 -1.00 12.77 18.93
CA VAL A 169 -2.24 12.36 19.59
C VAL A 169 -3.42 12.78 18.72
N ILE A 170 -4.44 11.93 18.64
CA ILE A 170 -5.69 12.26 17.96
C ILE A 170 -6.88 12.19 18.91
N GLN A 171 -7.87 13.02 18.61
CA GLN A 171 -9.14 13.04 19.32
C GLN A 171 -10.28 12.87 18.32
N PHE A 172 -11.28 12.06 18.68
CA PHE A 172 -12.47 11.84 17.86
C PHE A 172 -13.67 11.44 18.70
N ASN A 173 -14.86 11.57 18.12
CA ASN A 173 -16.07 11.01 18.67
C ASN A 173 -16.20 9.56 18.18
N TYR A 174 -16.46 8.63 19.09
CA TYR A 174 -16.63 7.21 18.80
C TYR A 174 -18.00 6.73 19.19
N TYR A 175 -18.71 6.10 18.23
CA TYR A 175 -20.02 5.53 18.47
C TYR A 175 -19.90 4.05 18.85
N ASN A 176 -20.34 3.72 20.03
CA ASN A 176 -20.34 2.34 20.54
C ASN A 176 -21.67 1.66 20.24
N TYR A 177 -21.69 0.74 19.28
CA TYR A 177 -22.90 0.02 18.88
C TYR A 177 -23.56 -0.82 19.99
N VAL A 178 -22.77 -1.30 20.96
CA VAL A 178 -23.31 -2.13 22.05
C VAL A 178 -24.04 -1.29 23.11
N LYS A 179 -23.49 -0.11 23.41
CA LYS A 179 -24.04 0.79 24.41
C LYS A 179 -24.96 1.87 23.86
N ASP A 180 -25.00 1.98 22.52
CA ASP A 180 -25.74 3.01 21.79
C ASP A 180 -25.38 4.45 22.24
N GLU A 181 -24.11 4.70 22.47
CA GLU A 181 -23.61 5.98 22.99
C GLU A 181 -22.43 6.54 22.17
N LYS A 182 -22.36 7.86 22.05
CA LYS A 182 -21.19 8.55 21.53
C LYS A 182 -20.30 9.02 22.68
N THR A 183 -19.01 8.78 22.56
CA THR A 183 -18.02 9.16 23.56
C THR A 183 -16.80 9.78 22.89
N VAL A 184 -16.24 10.82 23.48
CA VAL A 184 -14.99 11.42 23.04
C VAL A 184 -13.84 10.47 23.40
N ARG A 185 -12.96 10.23 22.44
CA ARG A 185 -11.75 9.41 22.62
C ARG A 185 -10.53 10.24 22.29
N ARG A 186 -9.56 10.22 23.19
CA ARG A 186 -8.23 10.74 22.98
C ARG A 186 -7.27 9.56 23.01
N VAL A 187 -6.51 9.37 21.91
CA VAL A 187 -5.75 8.14 21.70
C VAL A 187 -4.41 8.42 21.03
N HIS A 188 -3.46 7.51 21.24
CA HIS A 188 -2.17 7.45 20.59
C HIS A 188 -2.27 6.43 19.43
N PRO A 189 -2.34 6.84 18.18
CA PRO A 189 -2.52 5.94 17.04
C PRO A 189 -1.24 5.17 16.76
N TYR A 190 -1.32 3.83 16.71
CA TYR A 190 -0.18 2.94 16.50
C TYR A 190 -0.17 2.26 15.15
N LEU A 191 -1.33 1.73 14.70
CA LEU A 191 -1.44 0.92 13.51
C LEU A 191 -2.82 1.06 12.86
N LEU A 192 -2.86 1.05 11.52
CA LEU A 192 -4.07 0.82 10.74
C LEU A 192 -4.08 -0.61 10.21
N LYS A 193 -5.18 -1.31 10.41
CA LYS A 193 -5.40 -2.67 9.91
C LYS A 193 -6.68 -2.75 9.10
N GLU A 194 -6.58 -3.33 7.91
CA GLU A 194 -7.75 -3.73 7.13
C GLU A 194 -8.16 -5.15 7.52
N TYR A 195 -9.47 -5.37 7.68
CA TYR A 195 -10.05 -6.69 7.88
C TYR A 195 -11.47 -6.74 7.32
N ARG A 196 -11.72 -7.65 6.40
CA ARG A 196 -13.02 -7.84 5.72
C ARG A 196 -13.57 -6.53 5.13
N ASN A 197 -12.75 -5.85 4.37
CA ASN A 197 -13.05 -4.59 3.70
C ASN A 197 -13.42 -3.43 4.66
N ARG A 198 -13.01 -3.49 5.93
CA ARG A 198 -13.15 -2.39 6.91
C ARG A 198 -11.81 -2.03 7.49
N TRP A 199 -11.61 -0.76 7.72
CA TRP A 199 -10.41 -0.25 8.37
C TRP A 199 -10.59 -0.10 9.87
N TYR A 200 -9.56 -0.45 10.58
CA TYR A 200 -9.48 -0.38 12.04
C TYR A 200 -8.22 0.35 12.47
N LEU A 201 -8.39 1.23 13.46
CA LEU A 201 -7.31 1.89 14.15
C LEU A 201 -6.98 1.14 15.42
N ILE A 202 -5.75 0.72 15.57
CA ILE A 202 -5.20 0.19 16.80
C ILE A 202 -4.48 1.35 17.50
N ALA A 203 -4.94 1.70 18.70
CA ALA A 203 -4.44 2.86 19.41
C ALA A 203 -4.47 2.67 20.93
N LYS A 204 -3.52 3.28 21.64
CA LYS A 204 -3.57 3.35 23.10
C LYS A 204 -4.57 4.42 23.53
N SER A 205 -5.60 4.00 24.22
CA SER A 205 -6.60 4.91 24.81
C SER A 205 -6.07 5.55 26.07
N GLU A 206 -6.03 6.89 26.14
CA GLU A 206 -5.65 7.60 27.38
C GLU A 206 -6.62 7.28 28.53
N LEU A 207 -7.93 7.22 28.22
CA LEU A 207 -8.96 6.94 29.22
C LEU A 207 -8.82 5.56 29.88
N LYS A 208 -8.49 4.54 29.08
CA LYS A 208 -8.40 3.15 29.57
C LYS A 208 -6.98 2.69 29.84
N ASN A 209 -5.98 3.47 29.43
CA ASN A 209 -4.56 3.14 29.48
C ASN A 209 -4.21 1.77 28.86
N LYS A 210 -4.96 1.37 27.81
CA LYS A 210 -4.81 0.09 27.10
C LYS A 210 -4.84 0.33 25.60
N VAL A 211 -4.21 -0.57 24.83
CA VAL A 211 -4.34 -0.62 23.38
C VAL A 211 -5.72 -1.20 23.02
N ILE A 212 -6.45 -0.49 22.18
CA ILE A 212 -7.83 -0.82 21.79
C ILE A 212 -7.95 -0.71 20.28
N THR A 213 -8.78 -1.54 19.69
CA THR A 213 -9.16 -1.50 18.29
C THR A 213 -10.43 -0.67 18.08
N PHE A 214 -10.37 0.33 17.21
CA PHE A 214 -11.47 1.22 16.85
C PHE A 214 -11.81 1.03 15.37
N GLY A 215 -13.06 0.68 15.03
CA GLY A 215 -13.52 0.70 13.65
C GLY A 215 -13.64 2.13 13.15
N LEU A 216 -13.08 2.42 11.97
CA LEU A 216 -13.11 3.77 11.40
C LEU A 216 -14.53 4.20 11.01
N ASP A 217 -15.38 3.25 10.64
CA ASP A 217 -16.81 3.44 10.34
C ASP A 217 -17.63 4.03 11.52
N ARG A 218 -17.07 4.00 12.73
CA ARG A 218 -17.67 4.49 13.97
C ARG A 218 -17.02 5.77 14.50
N ILE A 219 -16.07 6.32 13.75
CA ILE A 219 -15.36 7.56 14.08
C ILE A 219 -16.09 8.75 13.44
N SER A 220 -16.15 9.86 14.15
CA SER A 220 -16.58 11.14 13.62
C SER A 220 -15.82 12.29 14.28
N SER A 221 -15.73 13.45 13.62
CA SER A 221 -15.06 14.67 14.14
C SER A 221 -13.62 14.41 14.57
N LEU A 222 -12.84 13.73 13.74
CA LEU A 222 -11.43 13.45 13.99
C LEU A 222 -10.59 14.73 13.93
N GLN A 223 -9.75 14.94 14.94
CA GLN A 223 -8.83 16.06 15.07
C GLN A 223 -7.43 15.56 15.42
N LEU A 224 -6.42 16.12 14.76
CA LEU A 224 -5.02 15.91 15.10
C LEU A 224 -4.64 16.96 16.15
N LEU A 225 -4.09 16.51 17.27
CA LEU A 225 -3.60 17.41 18.33
C LEU A 225 -2.12 17.70 18.13
N GLN A 226 -1.63 18.76 18.77
CA GLN A 226 -0.20 19.11 18.75
C GLN A 226 0.63 18.23 19.70
N ASP A 227 -0.04 17.55 20.62
CA ASP A 227 0.61 16.67 21.60
C ASP A 227 1.24 15.47 20.94
N LYS A 228 2.48 15.17 21.31
CA LYS A 228 3.21 14.00 20.87
C LYS A 228 3.14 12.89 21.89
N PHE A 229 3.18 11.66 21.42
CA PHE A 229 3.25 10.47 22.25
C PHE A 229 4.48 9.62 21.93
N ASN A 230 4.83 8.75 22.85
CA ASN A 230 5.79 7.66 22.62
C ASN A 230 5.02 6.34 22.51
N ILE A 231 5.43 5.51 21.55
CA ILE A 231 4.88 4.16 21.42
C ILE A 231 5.32 3.36 22.66
N ASP A 232 4.38 2.65 23.24
CA ASP A 232 4.67 1.75 24.37
C ASP A 232 5.67 0.69 23.94
N ARG A 233 6.72 0.46 24.72
CA ARG A 233 7.78 -0.52 24.39
C ARG A 233 7.25 -1.95 24.31
N SER A 234 6.14 -2.23 24.97
CA SER A 234 5.48 -3.54 24.93
C SER A 234 4.67 -3.78 23.65
N PHE A 235 4.38 -2.72 22.86
CA PHE A 235 3.62 -2.84 21.63
C PHE A 235 4.54 -3.19 20.46
N ASN A 236 4.27 -4.33 19.82
CA ASN A 236 4.87 -4.73 18.55
C ASN A 236 3.78 -4.93 17.51
N SER A 237 3.79 -4.15 16.44
CA SER A 237 2.77 -4.19 15.37
C SER A 237 2.76 -5.51 14.59
N GLU A 238 3.90 -6.19 14.49
CA GLU A 238 4.03 -7.46 13.79
C GLU A 238 3.37 -8.60 14.56
N ASN A 239 3.56 -8.61 15.89
CA ASN A 239 3.10 -9.71 16.74
C ASN A 239 1.79 -9.40 17.48
N PHE A 240 1.25 -8.18 17.33
CA PHE A 240 0.04 -7.79 18.09
C PHE A 240 -1.16 -8.70 17.81
N PHE A 241 -1.25 -9.24 16.61
CA PHE A 241 -2.31 -10.14 16.18
C PHE A 241 -1.86 -11.60 16.01
N GLU A 242 -0.66 -11.93 16.48
CA GLU A 242 -0.03 -13.26 16.25
C GLU A 242 -0.93 -14.43 16.64
N HIS A 243 -1.76 -14.26 17.69
CA HIS A 243 -2.64 -15.31 18.20
C HIS A 243 -4.13 -14.98 17.97
N SER A 244 -4.43 -14.07 17.04
CA SER A 244 -5.82 -13.65 16.80
C SER A 244 -6.23 -13.85 15.35
N ILE A 245 -7.40 -14.45 15.15
CA ILE A 245 -8.08 -14.34 13.87
C ILE A 245 -8.91 -13.05 13.90
N GLY A 246 -8.60 -12.13 12.98
CA GLY A 246 -9.33 -10.87 12.85
C GLY A 246 -8.69 -9.69 13.57
N ILE A 247 -9.50 -8.94 14.32
CA ILE A 247 -9.13 -7.62 14.87
C ILE A 247 -9.22 -7.54 16.40
N THR A 248 -9.67 -8.59 17.06
CA THR A 248 -9.84 -8.62 18.51
C THR A 248 -8.62 -9.24 19.18
N VAL A 249 -8.04 -8.53 20.13
CA VAL A 249 -6.97 -9.00 21.00
C VAL A 249 -7.40 -8.77 22.44
N PHE A 250 -7.19 -9.77 23.28
CA PHE A 250 -7.46 -9.72 24.72
C PHE A 250 -6.16 -9.83 25.51
N ASP A 251 -6.19 -9.38 26.78
CA ASP A 251 -5.09 -9.59 27.74
C ASP A 251 -5.05 -11.05 28.27
N GLU A 252 -5.70 -11.99 27.58
CA GLU A 252 -5.72 -13.41 27.92
C GLU A 252 -4.58 -14.15 27.22
N GLN A 253 -4.24 -15.33 27.76
CA GLN A 253 -3.25 -16.18 27.10
C GLN A 253 -3.89 -16.97 25.96
N PRO A 254 -3.22 -17.11 24.81
CA PRO A 254 -3.66 -17.99 23.77
C PRO A 254 -3.67 -19.44 24.24
N GLN A 255 -4.60 -20.23 23.70
CA GLN A 255 -4.80 -21.63 24.07
C GLN A 255 -4.78 -22.52 22.84
N GLU A 256 -4.48 -23.80 23.06
CA GLU A 256 -4.63 -24.79 22.01
C GLU A 256 -6.12 -25.04 21.75
N ILE A 257 -6.53 -24.83 20.50
CA ILE A 257 -7.90 -25.05 20.02
C ILE A 257 -7.87 -26.20 19.05
N VAL A 258 -8.65 -27.21 19.30
CA VAL A 258 -8.74 -28.43 18.47
C VAL A 258 -10.13 -28.53 17.87
N ILE A 259 -10.18 -28.61 16.55
CA ILE A 259 -11.44 -28.84 15.82
C ILE A 259 -11.33 -30.09 14.94
N GLN A 260 -12.45 -30.77 14.78
CA GLN A 260 -12.63 -31.82 13.79
C GLN A 260 -13.51 -31.29 12.66
N THR A 261 -13.13 -31.52 11.42
CA THR A 261 -13.86 -31.10 10.23
C THR A 261 -14.13 -32.30 9.33
N ASN A 262 -15.26 -32.28 8.62
CA ASN A 262 -15.54 -33.32 7.64
C ASN A 262 -14.56 -33.32 6.47
N SER A 263 -14.57 -34.34 5.65
CA SER A 263 -13.64 -34.53 4.54
C SER A 263 -13.66 -33.41 3.49
N ILE A 264 -14.79 -32.70 3.34
CA ILE A 264 -14.92 -31.58 2.39
C ILE A 264 -14.28 -30.33 2.96
N LEU A 265 -14.70 -29.89 4.14
CA LEU A 265 -14.17 -28.71 4.81
C LEU A 265 -12.66 -28.86 5.08
N SER A 266 -12.22 -30.08 5.38
CA SER A 266 -10.79 -30.39 5.56
C SER A 266 -9.93 -29.99 4.37
N LYS A 267 -10.40 -30.21 3.13
CA LYS A 267 -9.70 -29.85 1.91
C LYS A 267 -9.56 -28.32 1.78
N TYR A 268 -10.63 -27.59 2.10
CA TYR A 268 -10.60 -26.12 2.09
C TYR A 268 -9.63 -25.57 3.14
N LEU A 269 -9.67 -26.07 4.38
CA LEU A 269 -8.75 -25.62 5.42
C LEU A 269 -7.30 -26.03 5.17
N THR A 270 -7.06 -27.09 4.43
CA THR A 270 -5.71 -27.48 4.01
C THR A 270 -5.20 -26.55 2.90
N SER A 271 -6.05 -26.18 1.93
CA SER A 271 -5.66 -25.29 0.83
C SER A 271 -5.56 -23.82 1.26
N GLN A 272 -6.39 -23.41 2.22
CA GLN A 272 -6.40 -22.06 2.77
C GLN A 272 -6.50 -22.12 4.30
N PRO A 273 -5.36 -22.21 5.01
CA PRO A 273 -5.32 -22.26 6.46
C PRO A 273 -5.97 -21.02 7.09
N LEU A 274 -6.71 -21.21 8.18
CA LEU A 274 -7.35 -20.11 8.91
C LEU A 274 -6.33 -19.22 9.62
N HIS A 275 -5.21 -19.79 10.02
CA HIS A 275 -4.17 -19.13 10.78
C HIS A 275 -2.83 -19.83 10.57
N HIS A 276 -1.72 -19.11 10.71
CA HIS A 276 -0.36 -19.68 10.54
C HIS A 276 -0.04 -20.78 11.55
N SER A 277 -0.68 -20.79 12.73
CA SER A 277 -0.52 -21.83 13.75
C SER A 277 -1.34 -23.09 13.47
N GLN A 278 -2.06 -23.17 12.34
CA GLN A 278 -2.85 -24.36 11.99
C GLN A 278 -1.94 -25.56 11.76
N THR A 279 -2.18 -26.64 12.48
CA THR A 279 -1.47 -27.93 12.29
C THR A 279 -2.48 -29.08 12.14
N LEU A 280 -2.21 -29.97 11.21
CA LEU A 280 -2.97 -31.20 11.04
C LEU A 280 -2.48 -32.22 12.10
N GLN A 281 -3.39 -32.66 12.96
CA GLN A 281 -3.09 -33.62 14.04
C GLN A 281 -3.39 -35.05 13.63
N GLU A 282 -4.51 -35.28 12.94
CA GLU A 282 -4.98 -36.62 12.60
C GLU A 282 -5.86 -36.59 11.35
N ILE A 283 -5.81 -37.65 10.57
CA ILE A 283 -6.79 -37.96 9.51
C ILE A 283 -7.52 -39.23 9.92
N LYS A 284 -8.82 -39.12 10.16
CA LYS A 284 -9.67 -40.26 10.54
C LYS A 284 -10.00 -41.15 9.36
N GLY A 285 -10.39 -42.40 9.64
CA GLY A 285 -10.69 -43.37 8.60
C GLY A 285 -11.88 -43.02 7.70
N ASN A 286 -12.77 -42.09 8.13
CA ASN A 286 -13.87 -41.54 7.33
C ASN A 286 -13.48 -40.32 6.51
N GLY A 287 -12.21 -39.95 6.53
CA GLY A 287 -11.68 -38.76 5.81
C GLY A 287 -11.82 -37.44 6.54
N ASP A 288 -12.35 -37.42 7.78
CA ASP A 288 -12.34 -36.23 8.62
C ASP A 288 -10.92 -35.89 9.08
N HIS A 289 -10.62 -34.60 9.19
CA HIS A 289 -9.34 -34.13 9.72
C HIS A 289 -9.53 -33.49 11.09
N VAL A 290 -8.52 -33.65 11.94
CA VAL A 290 -8.39 -32.94 13.21
C VAL A 290 -7.28 -31.92 13.08
N PHE A 291 -7.63 -30.64 13.25
CA PHE A 291 -6.70 -29.54 13.23
C PHE A 291 -6.53 -28.94 14.62
N SER A 292 -5.32 -28.52 14.95
CA SER A 292 -5.07 -27.69 16.13
C SER A 292 -4.58 -26.30 15.72
N PHE A 293 -4.83 -25.35 16.61
CA PHE A 293 -4.43 -23.94 16.50
C PHE A 293 -3.98 -23.43 17.86
N PHE A 294 -3.12 -22.42 17.89
CA PHE A 294 -2.76 -21.74 19.13
C PHE A 294 -3.29 -20.29 19.06
N LEU A 295 -4.49 -20.05 19.63
CA LEU A 295 -5.26 -18.84 19.41
C LEU A 295 -5.90 -18.30 20.68
N LEU A 296 -6.21 -17.00 20.64
CA LEU A 296 -7.17 -16.36 21.54
C LEU A 296 -8.62 -16.77 21.14
N MET A 297 -9.48 -17.01 22.10
CA MET A 297 -10.88 -17.35 21.86
C MET A 297 -11.72 -16.11 21.51
N THR A 298 -11.37 -15.45 20.40
CA THR A 298 -12.01 -14.21 19.97
C THR A 298 -13.43 -14.42 19.45
N TYR A 299 -14.17 -13.31 19.33
CA TYR A 299 -15.50 -13.32 18.71
C TYR A 299 -15.42 -13.80 17.26
N GLU A 300 -14.41 -13.35 16.52
CA GLU A 300 -14.20 -13.72 15.12
C GLU A 300 -13.97 -15.21 14.93
N LEU A 301 -13.18 -15.83 15.82
CA LEU A 301 -12.98 -17.28 15.81
C LEU A 301 -14.30 -18.03 16.00
N LYS A 302 -15.11 -17.61 16.98
CA LYS A 302 -16.43 -18.22 17.24
C LYS A 302 -17.35 -18.10 16.02
N MET A 303 -17.38 -16.94 15.39
CA MET A 303 -18.20 -16.72 14.20
C MET A 303 -17.74 -17.54 13.00
N ILE A 304 -16.43 -17.75 12.83
CA ILE A 304 -15.90 -18.64 11.79
C ILE A 304 -16.34 -20.09 12.05
N ILE A 305 -16.19 -20.59 13.28
CA ILE A 305 -16.58 -21.95 13.65
C ILE A 305 -18.09 -22.15 13.44
N LEU A 306 -18.91 -21.21 13.88
CA LEU A 306 -20.37 -21.25 13.66
C LEU A 306 -20.73 -21.21 12.17
N GLY A 307 -19.97 -20.48 11.37
CA GLY A 307 -20.15 -20.39 9.91
C GLY A 307 -19.86 -21.70 9.17
N PHE A 308 -19.08 -22.60 9.73
CA PHE A 308 -18.88 -23.95 9.19
C PHE A 308 -20.08 -24.91 9.42
N GLY A 309 -21.02 -24.49 10.26
CA GLY A 309 -22.22 -25.26 10.51
C GLY A 309 -21.93 -26.66 11.08
N SER A 310 -22.58 -27.67 10.51
CA SER A 310 -22.42 -29.08 10.90
C SER A 310 -21.10 -29.73 10.46
N ASP A 311 -20.33 -29.04 9.61
CA ASP A 311 -19.08 -29.56 9.03
C ASP A 311 -17.90 -29.47 9.99
N CYS A 312 -18.07 -28.77 11.12
CA CYS A 312 -17.03 -28.52 12.11
C CYS A 312 -17.51 -28.79 13.52
N VAL A 313 -16.69 -29.48 14.33
CA VAL A 313 -16.94 -29.72 15.75
C VAL A 313 -15.71 -29.28 16.56
N VAL A 314 -15.93 -28.50 17.61
CA VAL A 314 -14.89 -28.16 18.58
C VAL A 314 -14.63 -29.34 19.50
N LEU A 315 -13.42 -29.85 19.56
CA LEU A 315 -13.00 -30.90 20.46
C LEU A 315 -12.41 -30.32 21.76
N SER A 316 -11.62 -29.25 21.67
CA SER A 316 -10.95 -28.58 22.79
C SER A 316 -10.78 -27.09 22.48
N PRO A 317 -10.73 -26.19 23.49
CA PRO A 317 -11.00 -26.43 24.90
C PRO A 317 -12.51 -26.55 25.21
N GLU A 318 -12.87 -27.20 26.31
CA GLU A 318 -14.26 -27.43 26.71
C GLU A 318 -15.05 -26.13 26.87
N ILE A 319 -14.38 -25.03 27.30
CA ILE A 319 -15.00 -23.70 27.40
C ILE A 319 -15.50 -23.22 26.04
N LEU A 320 -14.70 -23.32 24.99
CA LEU A 320 -15.09 -22.91 23.63
C LEU A 320 -16.22 -23.80 23.11
N LYS A 321 -16.12 -25.11 23.29
CA LYS A 321 -17.16 -26.08 22.93
C LYS A 321 -18.50 -25.74 23.55
N ASN A 322 -18.52 -25.45 24.85
CA ASN A 322 -19.71 -25.03 25.56
C ASN A 322 -20.30 -23.72 25.07
N GLN A 323 -19.46 -22.73 24.77
CA GLN A 323 -19.90 -21.45 24.19
C GLN A 323 -20.52 -21.62 22.80
N ILE A 324 -19.92 -22.44 21.93
CA ILE A 324 -20.45 -22.72 20.58
C ILE A 324 -21.79 -23.51 20.73
N SER A 325 -21.84 -24.52 21.60
CA SER A 325 -23.09 -25.31 21.86
C SER A 325 -24.22 -24.40 22.36
N ALA A 326 -23.94 -23.50 23.29
CA ALA A 326 -24.93 -22.57 23.80
C ALA A 326 -25.48 -21.63 22.71
N GLU A 327 -24.60 -21.13 21.83
CA GLU A 327 -25.01 -20.25 20.72
C GLU A 327 -25.85 -21.03 19.69
N ILE A 328 -25.47 -22.26 19.36
CA ILE A 328 -26.25 -23.14 18.47
C ILE A 328 -27.67 -23.37 19.02
N LYS A 329 -27.79 -23.68 20.33
CA LYS A 329 -29.10 -23.85 20.98
C LYS A 329 -29.94 -22.57 20.91
N LYS A 330 -29.32 -21.43 21.16
CA LYS A 330 -29.99 -20.13 21.06
C LYS A 330 -30.40 -19.82 19.62
N MET A 331 -29.59 -20.18 18.63
CA MET A 331 -29.96 -20.06 17.21
C MET A 331 -31.16 -20.95 16.90
N ALA A 332 -31.10 -22.25 17.25
CA ALA A 332 -32.17 -23.20 16.98
C ALA A 332 -33.51 -22.79 17.62
N SER A 333 -33.47 -22.12 18.78
CA SER A 333 -34.71 -21.67 19.46
C SER A 333 -35.43 -20.52 18.74
N LYS A 334 -34.82 -19.93 17.70
CA LYS A 334 -35.42 -18.86 16.90
C LYS A 334 -36.10 -19.34 15.62
N TYR A 335 -35.88 -20.60 15.26
CA TYR A 335 -36.48 -21.29 14.13
C TYR A 335 -37.45 -22.39 14.59
#